data_581b1b844d9f237f09fce27adfe073a6
#
_entry.id   581b1b844d9f237f09fce27adfe073a6
#
_cell.length_a   1.000
_cell.length_b   1.000
_cell.length_c   1.000
_cell.angle_alpha   90.00
_cell.angle_beta   90.00
_cell.angle_gamma   90.00
#
_symmetry.space_group_name_H-M   'P 1'
#
loop_
_entity.id
_entity.type
_entity.pdbx_description
1 polymer ?
#
loop_
_entity_poly.entity_id
_entity_poly.type
_entity_poly.pdbx_seq_one_letter_code
_entity_poly.pdbx_strand_id
1 'polypeptide(L)'
;MEERRDLLNELGLEDSIVFENPSYDKAIIGYDDAEGRVIYDYELMAECLMEQDGMSYEEAIEFIDYNTCMAIPYAGPNAPIVMHGITDYLDCETHKDYNFDARSELNKCVEWTRQWFDENGKGCNAVIGMSGGKDSTITAAILCLALGSDRAIGVAMPEHGQKINEADEICKHLGMKYIECPIRDVCSAAYNAATASVGDVTIQTSQNIPPRVRMTMLFAIAQSMNGRVANTCNLSEDYIGYSTIFGDLAGTFSPIKNFTVQELLAIGDELGLPKKWVHKTPDDGLPHSMPDEEKFGFSYKTLDDWIRKGEVPDAETFSKIQKMHFSNLFKDRIVRIPSYDPQFPIH
;
A
#
# COMPACT_ATOMS: atom_id res chain seq x y z
N MET A 1 17.72 -14.17 33.55
CA MET A 1 16.43 -13.58 33.08
C MET A 1 15.97 -12.43 33.98
N GLU A 2 16.27 -12.45 35.27
CA GLU A 2 15.92 -11.34 36.20
C GLU A 2 16.80 -10.08 36.03
N GLU A 3 17.99 -10.17 35.45
CA GLU A 3 19.01 -9.10 35.46
C GLU A 3 18.59 -7.76 34.80
N ARG A 4 17.77 -7.74 33.75
CA ARG A 4 17.44 -6.47 33.08
C ARG A 4 16.29 -5.71 33.74
N ARG A 5 15.32 -6.40 34.33
CA ARG A 5 14.28 -5.78 35.18
C ARG A 5 14.88 -5.26 36.47
N ASP A 6 15.82 -5.99 37.07
CA ASP A 6 16.52 -5.54 38.30
C ASP A 6 17.29 -4.26 38.04
N LEU A 7 17.92 -4.13 36.86
CA LEU A 7 18.60 -2.91 36.43
C LEU A 7 17.62 -1.71 36.30
N LEU A 8 16.40 -1.90 35.81
CA LEU A 8 15.40 -0.82 35.76
C LEU A 8 15.05 -0.33 37.16
N ASN A 9 14.90 -1.24 38.13
CA ASN A 9 14.65 -0.90 39.53
C ASN A 9 15.83 -0.13 40.15
N GLU A 10 17.06 -0.55 39.87
CA GLU A 10 18.28 0.15 40.33
C GLU A 10 18.42 1.57 39.75
N LEU A 11 17.85 1.80 38.55
CA LEU A 11 17.82 3.09 37.88
C LEU A 11 16.63 3.99 38.32
N GLY A 12 15.78 3.51 39.24
CA GLY A 12 14.61 4.27 39.70
C GLY A 12 13.46 4.30 38.69
N LEU A 13 13.39 3.29 37.82
CA LEU A 13 12.41 3.13 36.76
C LEU A 13 11.37 2.02 37.06
N GLU A 14 11.16 1.73 38.33
CA GLU A 14 10.20 0.71 38.82
C GLU A 14 8.75 0.95 38.41
N ASP A 15 8.40 2.21 38.15
CA ASP A 15 7.05 2.61 37.69
C ASP A 15 6.88 2.60 36.15
N SER A 16 7.95 2.25 35.39
CA SER A 16 7.89 2.19 33.94
C SER A 16 7.00 1.03 33.47
N ILE A 17 6.28 1.25 32.38
CA ILE A 17 5.46 0.20 31.77
C ILE A 17 6.36 -0.81 31.07
N VAL A 18 6.25 -2.08 31.44
CA VAL A 18 6.94 -3.21 30.82
C VAL A 18 5.94 -4.25 30.32
N PHE A 19 6.33 -5.01 29.30
CA PHE A 19 5.53 -6.14 28.84
C PHE A 19 5.73 -7.35 29.75
N GLU A 20 4.63 -7.89 30.30
CA GLU A 20 4.69 -9.00 31.26
C GLU A 20 4.32 -10.35 30.64
N ASN A 21 3.39 -10.36 29.69
CA ASN A 21 2.91 -11.60 29.08
C ASN A 21 2.55 -11.36 27.59
N PRO A 22 3.39 -11.84 26.68
CA PRO A 22 4.67 -12.55 26.90
C PRO A 22 5.73 -11.63 27.52
N SER A 23 6.72 -12.22 28.21
CA SER A 23 7.85 -11.47 28.74
C SER A 23 8.91 -11.24 27.66
N TYR A 24 9.21 -9.98 27.42
CA TYR A 24 10.28 -9.57 26.51
C TYR A 24 11.51 -9.02 27.27
N ASP A 25 11.78 -9.49 28.48
CA ASP A 25 12.83 -8.93 29.33
C ASP A 25 14.22 -8.98 28.67
N LYS A 26 14.50 -10.02 27.88
CA LYS A 26 15.75 -10.10 27.11
C LYS A 26 15.84 -9.09 25.97
N ALA A 27 14.72 -8.54 25.53
CA ALA A 27 14.64 -7.57 24.45
C ALA A 27 14.76 -6.13 24.92
N ILE A 28 14.82 -5.87 26.24
CA ILE A 28 15.04 -4.53 26.78
C ILE A 28 16.47 -4.09 26.43
N ILE A 29 16.62 -3.00 25.70
CA ILE A 29 17.92 -2.46 25.26
C ILE A 29 18.27 -1.10 25.88
N GLY A 30 17.30 -0.46 26.54
CA GLY A 30 17.52 0.83 27.17
C GLY A 30 16.24 1.48 27.67
N TYR A 31 16.34 2.76 27.96
CA TYR A 31 15.22 3.61 28.36
C TYR A 31 15.41 5.03 27.80
N ASP A 32 14.30 5.74 27.67
CA ASP A 32 14.26 7.16 27.28
C ASP A 32 14.42 8.04 28.51
N ASP A 33 15.53 8.77 28.62
CA ASP A 33 15.85 9.64 29.76
C ASP A 33 14.81 10.74 30.02
N ALA A 34 14.05 11.16 28.98
CA ALA A 34 13.13 12.28 29.11
C ALA A 34 11.80 11.87 29.78
N GLU A 35 11.30 10.68 29.44
CA GLU A 35 9.98 10.20 29.87
C GLU A 35 10.02 8.88 30.64
N GLY A 36 11.21 8.30 30.83
CA GLY A 36 11.42 7.04 31.55
C GLY A 36 10.79 5.81 30.89
N ARG A 37 10.60 5.87 29.57
CA ARG A 37 9.99 4.78 28.82
C ARG A 37 11.01 3.69 28.52
N VAL A 38 10.65 2.43 28.72
CA VAL A 38 11.51 1.30 28.40
C VAL A 38 11.59 1.11 26.87
N ILE A 39 12.79 0.84 26.37
CA ILE A 39 13.04 0.62 24.94
C ILE A 39 13.31 -0.86 24.72
N TYR A 40 12.56 -1.45 23.80
CA TYR A 40 12.69 -2.83 23.37
C TYR A 40 13.25 -2.91 21.95
N ASP A 41 14.06 -3.92 21.69
CA ASP A 41 14.49 -4.30 20.36
C ASP A 41 13.49 -5.29 19.76
N TYR A 42 13.01 -5.01 18.55
CA TYR A 42 11.95 -5.80 17.90
C TYR A 42 12.38 -7.22 17.57
N GLU A 43 13.62 -7.40 17.09
CA GLU A 43 14.17 -8.71 16.72
C GLU A 43 14.39 -9.56 17.96
N LEU A 44 14.94 -8.99 19.02
CA LEU A 44 15.09 -9.68 20.29
C LEU A 44 13.73 -10.04 20.91
N MET A 45 12.66 -9.27 20.64
CA MET A 45 11.30 -9.66 21.05
C MET A 45 10.83 -10.90 20.27
N ALA A 46 11.11 -11.01 18.97
CA ALA A 46 10.80 -12.20 18.20
C ALA A 46 11.58 -13.42 18.72
N GLU A 47 12.87 -13.27 19.00
CA GLU A 47 13.68 -14.33 19.62
C GLU A 47 13.09 -14.80 20.96
N CYS A 48 12.56 -13.88 21.79
CA CYS A 48 11.90 -14.25 23.04
C CYS A 48 10.71 -15.19 22.81
N LEU A 49 9.86 -14.92 21.83
CA LEU A 49 8.70 -15.77 21.51
C LEU A 49 9.12 -17.12 20.89
N MET A 50 10.12 -17.10 20.03
CA MET A 50 10.67 -18.34 19.47
C MET A 50 11.22 -19.25 20.58
N GLU A 51 11.92 -18.69 21.57
CA GLU A 51 12.46 -19.46 22.70
C GLU A 51 11.39 -19.90 23.71
N GLN A 52 10.41 -19.06 24.02
CA GLN A 52 9.40 -19.31 25.08
C GLN A 52 8.27 -20.20 24.58
N ASP A 53 7.77 -19.93 23.37
CA ASP A 53 6.55 -20.53 22.85
C ASP A 53 6.78 -21.46 21.65
N GLY A 54 8.05 -21.55 21.17
CA GLY A 54 8.42 -22.40 20.05
C GLY A 54 7.85 -21.94 18.71
N MET A 55 7.51 -20.65 18.58
CA MET A 55 6.99 -20.06 17.35
C MET A 55 8.08 -20.04 16.26
N SER A 56 7.66 -20.11 14.99
CA SER A 56 8.53 -19.71 13.89
C SER A 56 8.78 -18.20 13.93
N TYR A 57 9.80 -17.73 13.21
CA TYR A 57 10.09 -16.30 13.14
C TYR A 57 8.89 -15.51 12.59
N GLU A 58 8.25 -16.00 11.51
CA GLU A 58 7.08 -15.37 10.93
C GLU A 58 5.89 -15.30 11.91
N GLU A 59 5.64 -16.36 12.66
CA GLU A 59 4.58 -16.39 13.69
C GLU A 59 4.89 -15.41 14.82
N ALA A 60 6.16 -15.31 15.25
CA ALA A 60 6.58 -14.38 16.29
C ALA A 60 6.40 -12.92 15.88
N ILE A 61 6.81 -12.56 14.66
CA ILE A 61 6.62 -11.22 14.08
C ILE A 61 5.12 -10.87 13.99
N GLU A 62 4.29 -11.78 13.46
CA GLU A 62 2.86 -11.55 13.37
C GLU A 62 2.22 -11.34 14.76
N PHE A 63 2.68 -12.11 15.75
CA PHE A 63 2.21 -11.99 17.13
C PHE A 63 2.58 -10.64 17.76
N ILE A 64 3.85 -10.20 17.61
CA ILE A 64 4.34 -8.92 18.17
C ILE A 64 3.57 -7.77 17.57
N ASP A 65 3.44 -7.76 16.27
CA ASP A 65 2.74 -6.70 15.56
C ASP A 65 1.29 -6.56 15.99
N TYR A 66 0.59 -7.69 16.04
CA TYR A 66 -0.85 -7.68 16.35
C TYR A 66 -1.15 -7.48 17.84
N ASN A 67 -0.43 -8.18 18.72
CA ASN A 67 -0.77 -8.21 20.15
C ASN A 67 0.01 -7.16 20.97
N THR A 68 1.21 -6.79 20.51
CA THR A 68 2.10 -5.90 21.28
C THR A 68 2.13 -4.51 20.68
N CYS A 69 2.58 -4.36 19.44
CA CYS A 69 2.76 -3.05 18.82
C CYS A 69 1.44 -2.30 18.62
N MET A 70 0.35 -3.00 18.29
CA MET A 70 -0.98 -2.36 18.20
C MET A 70 -1.55 -1.92 19.56
N ALA A 71 -1.08 -2.46 20.67
CA ALA A 71 -1.51 -2.07 22.00
C ALA A 71 -0.77 -0.82 22.54
N ILE A 72 0.43 -0.55 22.05
CA ILE A 72 1.26 0.58 22.50
C ILE A 72 0.53 1.93 22.49
N PRO A 73 -0.20 2.33 21.42
CA PRO A 73 -0.91 3.61 21.39
C PRO A 73 -1.97 3.77 22.49
N TYR A 74 -2.44 2.68 23.08
CA TYR A 74 -3.45 2.68 24.15
C TYR A 74 -2.85 2.61 25.55
N ALA A 75 -1.55 2.39 25.69
CA ALA A 75 -0.86 2.30 26.97
C ALA A 75 -0.55 3.68 27.62
N GLY A 76 -0.87 4.77 26.91
CA GLY A 76 -0.70 6.13 27.44
C GLY A 76 0.67 6.75 27.13
N PRO A 77 0.98 7.91 27.73
CA PRO A 77 2.21 8.66 27.42
C PRO A 77 3.50 7.92 27.80
N ASN A 78 3.45 7.04 28.81
CA ASN A 78 4.61 6.27 29.26
C ASN A 78 4.71 4.91 28.56
N ALA A 79 4.03 4.72 27.43
CA ALA A 79 4.07 3.49 26.66
C ALA A 79 5.50 3.10 26.27
N PRO A 80 5.86 1.81 26.32
CA PRO A 80 7.17 1.35 25.86
C PRO A 80 7.46 1.76 24.43
N ILE A 81 8.73 1.91 24.10
CA ILE A 81 9.22 2.15 22.75
C ILE A 81 9.70 0.81 22.19
N VAL A 82 9.21 0.44 21.02
CA VAL A 82 9.77 -0.70 20.25
C VAL A 82 10.64 -0.13 19.15
N MET A 83 11.91 -0.47 19.15
CA MET A 83 12.88 -0.07 18.14
C MET A 83 13.16 -1.22 17.19
N HIS A 84 13.12 -0.93 15.90
CA HIS A 84 13.72 -1.80 14.89
C HIS A 84 15.21 -1.45 14.78
N GLY A 85 16.07 -2.44 14.79
CA GLY A 85 17.52 -2.25 14.67
C GLY A 85 17.87 -1.59 13.34
N ILE A 86 18.57 -0.45 13.38
CA ILE A 86 19.09 0.18 12.15
C ILE A 86 20.11 -0.74 11.46
N THR A 87 20.78 -1.61 12.23
CA THR A 87 21.72 -2.61 11.72
C THR A 87 21.05 -3.61 10.78
N ASP A 88 19.80 -3.97 11.02
CA ASP A 88 19.04 -4.88 10.14
C ASP A 88 18.77 -4.23 8.78
N TYR A 89 18.68 -2.90 8.75
CA TYR A 89 18.61 -2.12 7.51
C TYR A 89 20.00 -1.85 6.89
N LEU A 90 21.07 -1.89 7.68
CA LEU A 90 22.46 -1.66 7.20
C LEU A 90 23.15 -2.97 6.79
N ASP A 91 22.81 -4.10 7.42
CA ASP A 91 23.27 -5.44 7.06
C ASP A 91 22.39 -6.08 5.97
N CYS A 92 21.27 -5.45 5.59
CA CYS A 92 20.62 -5.76 4.35
C CYS A 92 21.66 -5.51 3.25
N GLU A 93 22.32 -6.58 2.79
CA GLU A 93 23.21 -6.52 1.63
C GLU A 93 22.46 -5.69 0.60
N THR A 94 22.96 -4.49 0.31
CA THR A 94 22.42 -3.68 -0.80
C THR A 94 22.37 -4.65 -1.95
N HIS A 95 21.14 -5.02 -2.38
CA HIS A 95 20.97 -6.02 -3.42
C HIS A 95 21.63 -5.47 -4.68
N LYS A 96 22.95 -5.69 -4.79
CA LYS A 96 23.75 -5.31 -5.94
C LYS A 96 23.24 -5.91 -7.25
N ASP A 97 22.33 -6.87 -7.11
CA ASP A 97 21.76 -7.63 -8.23
C ASP A 97 20.33 -7.21 -8.61
N TYR A 98 19.79 -6.11 -8.04
CA TYR A 98 18.54 -5.57 -8.54
C TYR A 98 18.71 -5.11 -9.99
N ASN A 99 18.22 -5.91 -10.91
CA ASN A 99 18.24 -5.64 -12.35
C ASN A 99 16.83 -5.84 -12.91
N PHE A 100 16.10 -4.75 -13.05
CA PHE A 100 14.75 -4.76 -13.58
C PHE A 100 14.75 -4.81 -15.11
N ASP A 101 14.24 -5.91 -15.66
CA ASP A 101 13.99 -6.06 -17.10
C ASP A 101 12.48 -5.92 -17.36
N ALA A 102 12.05 -4.74 -17.82
CA ALA A 102 10.66 -4.40 -18.04
C ALA A 102 9.94 -5.39 -18.97
N ARG A 103 10.61 -5.87 -20.03
CA ARG A 103 10.05 -6.83 -20.98
C ARG A 103 9.82 -8.18 -20.33
N SER A 104 10.80 -8.68 -19.58
CA SER A 104 10.72 -9.95 -18.89
C SER A 104 9.59 -9.91 -17.87
N GLU A 105 9.55 -8.89 -17.01
CA GLU A 105 8.56 -8.75 -15.95
C GLU A 105 7.15 -8.50 -16.51
N LEU A 106 7.00 -7.71 -17.56
CA LEU A 106 5.74 -7.57 -18.28
C LEU A 106 5.19 -8.91 -18.76
N ASN A 107 6.04 -9.74 -19.39
CA ASN A 107 5.62 -11.03 -19.90
C ASN A 107 5.17 -11.98 -18.77
N LYS A 108 5.91 -12.01 -17.66
CA LYS A 108 5.55 -12.81 -16.48
C LYS A 108 4.24 -12.33 -15.85
N CYS A 109 4.05 -11.02 -15.71
CA CYS A 109 2.83 -10.42 -15.16
C CYS A 109 1.61 -10.71 -16.05
N VAL A 110 1.76 -10.63 -17.38
CA VAL A 110 0.71 -11.00 -18.34
C VAL A 110 0.35 -12.48 -18.19
N GLU A 111 1.34 -13.36 -18.08
CA GLU A 111 1.10 -14.80 -17.94
C GLU A 111 0.46 -15.14 -16.59
N TRP A 112 0.93 -14.54 -15.50
CA TRP A 112 0.29 -14.65 -14.19
C TRP A 112 -1.18 -14.21 -14.24
N THR A 113 -1.47 -13.10 -14.91
CA THR A 113 -2.85 -12.60 -15.06
C THR A 113 -3.71 -13.61 -15.82
N ARG A 114 -3.20 -14.24 -16.87
CA ARG A 114 -3.88 -15.31 -17.62
C ARG A 114 -4.22 -16.49 -16.72
N GLN A 115 -3.20 -17.01 -16.05
CA GLN A 115 -3.33 -18.15 -15.14
C GLN A 115 -4.33 -17.85 -14.01
N TRP A 116 -4.24 -16.65 -13.41
CA TRP A 116 -5.17 -16.25 -12.37
C TRP A 116 -6.63 -16.30 -12.85
N PHE A 117 -6.91 -15.81 -14.07
CA PHE A 117 -8.25 -15.87 -14.66
C PHE A 117 -8.69 -17.29 -15.02
N ASP A 118 -7.80 -18.14 -15.46
CA ASP A 118 -8.13 -19.54 -15.76
C ASP A 118 -8.53 -20.30 -14.48
N GLU A 119 -7.95 -19.98 -13.36
CA GLU A 119 -8.23 -20.59 -12.07
C GLU A 119 -9.44 -19.94 -11.34
N ASN A 120 -9.56 -18.62 -11.36
CA ASN A 120 -10.48 -17.86 -10.50
C ASN A 120 -11.56 -17.08 -11.25
N GLY A 121 -11.50 -17.04 -12.57
CA GLY A 121 -12.40 -16.23 -13.39
C GLY A 121 -12.56 -16.72 -14.82
N LYS A 122 -12.58 -18.03 -15.04
CA LYS A 122 -12.68 -18.61 -16.38
C LYS A 122 -13.90 -18.06 -17.13
N GLY A 123 -13.63 -17.38 -18.26
CA GLY A 123 -14.68 -16.72 -19.06
C GLY A 123 -15.22 -15.41 -18.46
N CYS A 124 -14.69 -14.94 -17.34
CA CYS A 124 -15.02 -13.63 -16.79
C CYS A 124 -14.31 -12.50 -17.53
N ASN A 125 -14.88 -11.30 -17.46
CA ASN A 125 -14.24 -10.07 -17.90
C ASN A 125 -13.32 -9.52 -16.81
N ALA A 126 -12.28 -8.77 -17.19
CA ALA A 126 -11.55 -7.90 -16.28
C ALA A 126 -12.20 -6.50 -16.30
N VAL A 127 -12.59 -5.99 -15.15
CA VAL A 127 -13.22 -4.66 -15.01
C VAL A 127 -12.27 -3.77 -14.24
N ILE A 128 -11.94 -2.61 -14.80
CA ILE A 128 -10.93 -1.71 -14.24
C ILE A 128 -11.45 -0.28 -14.16
N GLY A 129 -11.18 0.40 -13.04
CA GLY A 129 -11.41 1.84 -12.91
C GLY A 129 -10.40 2.64 -13.74
N MET A 130 -10.89 3.47 -14.65
CA MET A 130 -10.06 4.30 -15.53
C MET A 130 -10.04 5.73 -15.02
N SER A 131 -8.93 6.13 -14.38
CA SER A 131 -8.71 7.50 -13.92
C SER A 131 -8.10 8.41 -14.98
N GLY A 132 -7.51 7.83 -16.03
CA GLY A 132 -6.64 8.54 -16.97
C GLY A 132 -5.18 8.69 -16.48
N GLY A 133 -4.86 8.13 -15.32
CA GLY A 133 -3.49 8.07 -14.78
C GLY A 133 -2.68 6.89 -15.33
N LYS A 134 -1.35 6.92 -15.06
CA LYS A 134 -0.39 5.91 -15.54
C LYS A 134 -0.76 4.49 -15.10
N ASP A 135 -1.11 4.30 -13.83
CA ASP A 135 -1.33 2.98 -13.23
C ASP A 135 -2.54 2.28 -13.85
N SER A 136 -3.68 2.97 -13.94
CA SER A 136 -4.87 2.44 -14.59
C SER A 136 -4.65 2.16 -16.08
N THR A 137 -3.83 2.98 -16.77
CA THR A 137 -3.52 2.82 -18.18
C THR A 137 -2.63 1.59 -18.44
N ILE A 138 -1.57 1.43 -17.65
CA ILE A 138 -0.64 0.30 -17.75
C ILE A 138 -1.36 -1.00 -17.38
N THR A 139 -2.14 -0.99 -16.29
CA THR A 139 -2.95 -2.15 -15.90
C THR A 139 -3.92 -2.55 -17.01
N ALA A 140 -4.65 -1.59 -17.60
CA ALA A 140 -5.56 -1.85 -18.70
C ALA A 140 -4.87 -2.51 -19.90
N ALA A 141 -3.68 -2.05 -20.26
CA ALA A 141 -2.88 -2.63 -21.35
C ALA A 141 -2.44 -4.08 -21.01
N ILE A 142 -2.00 -4.34 -19.78
CA ILE A 142 -1.68 -5.70 -19.30
C ILE A 142 -2.90 -6.62 -19.41
N LEU A 143 -4.09 -6.14 -19.00
CA LEU A 143 -5.34 -6.90 -19.11
C LEU A 143 -5.70 -7.22 -20.56
N CYS A 144 -5.53 -6.26 -21.48
CA CYS A 144 -5.76 -6.49 -22.90
C CYS A 144 -4.79 -7.53 -23.50
N LEU A 145 -3.52 -7.52 -23.09
CA LEU A 145 -2.52 -8.53 -23.51
C LEU A 145 -2.82 -9.91 -22.91
N ALA A 146 -3.28 -9.95 -21.68
CA ALA A 146 -3.55 -11.21 -21.01
C ALA A 146 -4.84 -11.90 -21.50
N LEU A 147 -5.92 -11.15 -21.67
CA LEU A 147 -7.27 -11.69 -21.89
C LEU A 147 -7.87 -11.37 -23.27
N GLY A 148 -7.27 -10.44 -23.99
CA GLY A 148 -7.86 -9.80 -25.18
C GLY A 148 -8.74 -8.59 -24.81
N SER A 149 -8.75 -7.60 -25.70
CA SER A 149 -9.49 -6.34 -25.50
C SER A 149 -11.01 -6.56 -25.30
N ASP A 150 -11.57 -7.59 -25.89
CA ASP A 150 -12.99 -7.93 -25.78
C ASP A 150 -13.41 -8.29 -24.33
N ARG A 151 -12.46 -8.76 -23.53
CA ARG A 151 -12.66 -9.14 -22.14
C ARG A 151 -12.18 -8.09 -21.14
N ALA A 152 -11.64 -6.97 -21.59
CA ALA A 152 -11.23 -5.85 -20.75
C ALA A 152 -12.28 -4.72 -20.82
N ILE A 153 -12.74 -4.26 -19.66
CA ILE A 153 -13.79 -3.22 -19.56
C ILE A 153 -13.27 -2.09 -18.67
N GLY A 154 -13.11 -0.91 -19.25
CA GLY A 154 -12.73 0.31 -18.54
C GLY A 154 -13.95 1.08 -18.07
N VAL A 155 -13.94 1.47 -16.79
CA VAL A 155 -15.04 2.23 -16.17
C VAL A 155 -14.49 3.56 -15.67
N ALA A 156 -14.92 4.66 -16.26
CA ALA A 156 -14.65 6.01 -15.77
C ALA A 156 -15.75 6.44 -14.79
N MET A 157 -15.36 6.97 -13.64
CA MET A 157 -16.29 7.33 -12.56
C MET A 157 -16.06 8.79 -12.11
N PRO A 158 -16.44 9.78 -12.95
CA PRO A 158 -16.28 11.19 -12.64
C PRO A 158 -17.17 11.62 -11.46
N GLU A 159 -16.61 12.44 -10.57
CA GLU A 159 -17.33 13.02 -9.42
C GLU A 159 -17.88 14.41 -9.72
N HIS A 160 -17.06 15.32 -10.21
CA HIS A 160 -17.39 16.76 -10.35
C HIS A 160 -17.42 17.25 -11.80
N GLY A 161 -18.11 16.55 -12.69
CA GLY A 161 -18.21 16.99 -14.08
C GLY A 161 -16.85 17.02 -14.81
N GLN A 162 -15.86 16.34 -14.26
CA GLN A 162 -14.58 16.09 -14.90
C GLN A 162 -14.86 15.35 -16.20
N LYS A 163 -14.53 15.96 -17.32
CA LYS A 163 -14.48 15.22 -18.57
C LYS A 163 -13.26 14.32 -18.51
N ILE A 164 -13.44 13.05 -18.18
CA ILE A 164 -12.37 12.06 -18.26
C ILE A 164 -12.23 11.66 -19.74
N ASN A 165 -11.92 12.65 -20.59
CA ASN A 165 -11.67 12.41 -22.02
C ASN A 165 -10.51 11.44 -22.22
N GLU A 166 -9.50 11.49 -21.33
CA GLU A 166 -8.34 10.60 -21.38
C GLU A 166 -8.71 9.13 -21.18
N ALA A 167 -9.64 8.80 -20.27
CA ALA A 167 -10.08 7.42 -20.06
C ALA A 167 -10.75 6.81 -21.30
N ASP A 168 -11.60 7.58 -21.99
CA ASP A 168 -12.20 7.18 -23.26
C ASP A 168 -11.15 7.02 -24.38
N GLU A 169 -10.20 7.97 -24.49
CA GLU A 169 -9.12 7.89 -25.46
C GLU A 169 -8.25 6.64 -25.22
N ILE A 170 -7.90 6.33 -23.96
CA ILE A 170 -7.11 5.14 -23.61
C ILE A 170 -7.88 3.87 -23.96
N CYS A 171 -9.14 3.77 -23.58
CA CYS A 171 -9.96 2.61 -23.91
C CYS A 171 -10.09 2.40 -25.42
N LYS A 172 -10.27 3.47 -26.21
CA LYS A 172 -10.25 3.41 -27.67
C LYS A 172 -8.93 2.97 -28.26
N HIS A 173 -7.82 3.48 -27.70
CA HIS A 173 -6.47 3.09 -28.12
C HIS A 173 -6.19 1.61 -27.90
N LEU A 174 -6.64 1.07 -26.75
CA LEU A 174 -6.49 -0.33 -26.38
C LEU A 174 -7.55 -1.25 -27.01
N GLY A 175 -8.57 -0.69 -27.69
CA GLY A 175 -9.67 -1.42 -28.28
C GLY A 175 -10.62 -2.07 -27.26
N MET A 176 -10.62 -1.60 -26.02
CA MET A 176 -11.44 -2.15 -24.93
C MET A 176 -12.78 -1.39 -24.78
N LYS A 177 -13.75 -2.07 -24.16
CA LYS A 177 -15.04 -1.46 -23.88
C LYS A 177 -14.89 -0.36 -22.84
N TYR A 178 -15.49 0.81 -23.11
CA TYR A 178 -15.60 1.94 -22.21
C TYR A 178 -17.00 2.08 -21.62
N ILE A 179 -17.09 2.35 -20.32
CA ILE A 179 -18.32 2.67 -19.59
C ILE A 179 -18.06 3.95 -18.78
N GLU A 180 -18.97 4.90 -18.85
CA GLU A 180 -18.99 6.06 -17.95
C GLU A 180 -20.06 5.87 -16.89
N CYS A 181 -19.68 6.01 -15.62
CA CYS A 181 -20.53 5.88 -14.45
C CYS A 181 -20.32 7.08 -13.51
N PRO A 182 -20.98 8.23 -13.72
CA PRO A 182 -20.86 9.39 -12.85
C PRO A 182 -21.27 9.08 -11.41
N ILE A 183 -20.44 9.46 -10.43
CA ILE A 183 -20.65 9.11 -9.02
C ILE A 183 -21.04 10.28 -8.12
N ARG A 184 -21.17 11.49 -8.66
CA ARG A 184 -21.47 12.72 -7.90
C ARG A 184 -22.65 12.54 -6.95
N ASP A 185 -23.79 12.08 -7.45
CA ASP A 185 -25.01 12.00 -6.66
C ASP A 185 -24.87 10.96 -5.54
N VAL A 186 -24.18 9.85 -5.80
CA VAL A 186 -23.89 8.81 -4.80
C VAL A 186 -22.96 9.34 -3.72
N CYS A 187 -21.90 10.06 -4.09
CA CYS A 187 -21.00 10.70 -3.13
C CYS A 187 -21.76 11.73 -2.27
N SER A 188 -22.58 12.58 -2.89
CA SER A 188 -23.40 13.56 -2.19
C SER A 188 -24.37 12.91 -1.21
N ALA A 189 -25.02 11.83 -1.61
CA ALA A 189 -25.93 11.08 -0.75
C ALA A 189 -25.19 10.45 0.46
N ALA A 190 -24.04 9.85 0.21
CA ALA A 190 -23.21 9.25 1.26
C ALA A 190 -22.72 10.33 2.27
N TYR A 191 -22.24 11.47 1.76
CA TYR A 191 -21.82 12.61 2.57
C TYR A 191 -22.95 13.14 3.45
N ASN A 192 -24.12 13.39 2.85
CA ASN A 192 -25.30 13.89 3.55
C ASN A 192 -25.79 12.91 4.63
N ALA A 193 -25.79 11.61 4.34
CA ALA A 193 -26.17 10.59 5.31
C ALA A 193 -25.21 10.53 6.51
N ALA A 194 -23.91 10.60 6.26
CA ALA A 194 -22.91 10.66 7.32
C ALA A 194 -23.08 11.91 8.18
N THR A 195 -23.20 13.09 7.56
CA THR A 195 -23.40 14.36 8.27
C THR A 195 -24.70 14.37 9.09
N ALA A 196 -25.78 13.83 8.55
CA ALA A 196 -27.04 13.72 9.29
C ALA A 196 -26.96 12.78 10.51
N SER A 197 -26.05 11.80 10.48
CA SER A 197 -25.91 10.80 11.53
C SER A 197 -24.97 11.23 12.66
N VAL A 198 -23.89 11.93 12.33
CA VAL A 198 -22.81 12.24 13.32
C VAL A 198 -22.52 13.75 13.45
N GLY A 199 -23.22 14.60 12.72
CA GLY A 199 -22.93 16.02 12.63
C GLY A 199 -21.82 16.31 11.62
N ASP A 200 -20.89 17.23 11.94
CA ASP A 200 -19.81 17.58 11.03
C ASP A 200 -18.86 16.39 10.79
N VAL A 201 -18.62 16.09 9.53
CA VAL A 201 -17.65 15.06 9.12
C VAL A 201 -16.27 15.68 8.91
N THR A 202 -15.22 14.91 9.16
CA THR A 202 -13.83 15.36 8.99
C THR A 202 -13.48 15.54 7.50
N ILE A 203 -12.45 16.34 7.22
CA ILE A 203 -11.89 16.49 5.87
C ILE A 203 -11.50 15.11 5.29
N GLN A 204 -10.86 14.28 6.10
CA GLN A 204 -10.48 12.91 5.69
C GLN A 204 -11.70 12.05 5.33
N THR A 205 -12.82 12.18 6.05
CA THR A 205 -14.07 11.49 5.68
C THR A 205 -14.54 11.92 4.31
N SER A 206 -14.56 13.23 4.02
CA SER A 206 -14.96 13.78 2.73
C SER A 206 -14.06 13.28 1.59
N GLN A 207 -12.75 13.21 1.82
CA GLN A 207 -11.76 12.73 0.85
C GLN A 207 -11.87 11.21 0.60
N ASN A 208 -12.27 10.42 1.60
CA ASN A 208 -12.36 8.97 1.49
C ASN A 208 -13.73 8.45 0.99
N ILE A 209 -14.76 9.29 0.92
CA ILE A 209 -16.06 8.91 0.34
C ILE A 209 -15.93 8.59 -1.15
N PRO A 210 -15.34 9.44 -2.02
CA PRO A 210 -15.29 9.16 -3.46
C PRO A 210 -14.57 7.85 -3.83
N PRO A 211 -13.36 7.51 -3.31
CA PRO A 211 -12.72 6.25 -3.65
C PRO A 211 -13.54 5.03 -3.20
N ARG A 212 -14.24 5.10 -2.05
CA ARG A 212 -15.12 4.00 -1.61
C ARG A 212 -16.37 3.87 -2.46
N VAL A 213 -16.98 4.98 -2.87
CA VAL A 213 -18.11 4.98 -3.81
C VAL A 213 -17.68 4.42 -5.17
N ARG A 214 -16.50 4.82 -5.69
CA ARG A 214 -15.94 4.25 -6.92
C ARG A 214 -15.82 2.74 -6.82
N MET A 215 -15.30 2.23 -5.72
CA MET A 215 -15.15 0.79 -5.53
C MET A 215 -16.50 0.08 -5.46
N THR A 216 -17.47 0.63 -4.73
CA THR A 216 -18.84 0.10 -4.68
C THR A 216 -19.46 -0.01 -6.08
N MET A 217 -19.35 1.05 -6.88
CA MET A 217 -19.89 1.07 -8.24
C MET A 217 -19.14 0.12 -9.18
N LEU A 218 -17.81 0.05 -9.04
CA LEU A 218 -16.99 -0.83 -9.84
C LEU A 218 -17.32 -2.31 -9.61
N PHE A 219 -17.49 -2.73 -8.34
CA PHE A 219 -17.94 -4.09 -8.02
C PHE A 219 -19.36 -4.37 -8.52
N ALA A 220 -20.29 -3.43 -8.41
CA ALA A 220 -21.66 -3.60 -8.92
C ALA A 220 -21.68 -3.78 -10.45
N ILE A 221 -20.88 -2.99 -11.19
CA ILE A 221 -20.71 -3.12 -12.63
C ILE A 221 -20.04 -4.46 -12.97
N ALA A 222 -18.95 -4.80 -12.28
CA ALA A 222 -18.25 -6.06 -12.50
C ALA A 222 -19.16 -7.27 -12.31
N GLN A 223 -19.94 -7.31 -11.24
CA GLN A 223 -20.89 -8.39 -10.99
C GLN A 223 -21.95 -8.49 -12.11
N SER A 224 -22.48 -7.35 -12.58
CA SER A 224 -23.48 -7.28 -13.65
C SER A 224 -22.92 -7.71 -15.02
N MET A 225 -21.59 -7.61 -15.18
CA MET A 225 -20.88 -7.92 -16.44
C MET A 225 -20.08 -9.22 -16.37
N ASN A 226 -20.37 -10.11 -15.43
CA ASN A 226 -19.58 -11.32 -15.20
C ASN A 226 -18.09 -11.01 -15.12
N GLY A 227 -17.70 -10.06 -14.28
CA GLY A 227 -16.33 -9.53 -14.22
C GLY A 227 -15.64 -9.74 -12.87
N ARG A 228 -14.34 -9.51 -12.90
CA ARG A 228 -13.45 -9.41 -11.74
C ARG A 228 -12.81 -8.02 -11.74
N VAL A 229 -12.77 -7.38 -10.57
CA VAL A 229 -12.24 -6.02 -10.43
C VAL A 229 -10.73 -6.06 -10.33
N ALA A 230 -10.03 -5.39 -11.26
CA ALA A 230 -8.60 -5.16 -11.18
C ALA A 230 -8.29 -4.00 -10.23
N ASN A 231 -7.41 -4.23 -9.26
CA ASN A 231 -6.79 -3.19 -8.45
C ASN A 231 -5.68 -2.50 -9.26
N THR A 232 -5.44 -1.22 -9.00
CA THR A 232 -4.45 -0.38 -9.70
C THR A 232 -3.48 0.33 -8.76
N CYS A 233 -3.45 -0.03 -7.47
CA CYS A 233 -2.42 0.44 -6.55
C CYS A 233 -1.07 -0.18 -6.91
N ASN A 234 0.00 0.57 -6.67
CA ASN A 234 1.37 0.16 -6.88
C ASN A 234 2.14 0.10 -5.55
N LEU A 235 3.32 -0.53 -5.57
CA LEU A 235 4.11 -0.74 -4.36
C LEU A 235 4.53 0.58 -3.70
N SER A 236 4.92 1.59 -4.46
CA SER A 236 5.39 2.86 -3.90
C SER A 236 4.28 3.57 -3.11
N GLU A 237 3.04 3.57 -3.63
CA GLU A 237 1.87 4.12 -2.95
C GLU A 237 1.50 3.29 -1.72
N ASP A 238 1.45 1.97 -1.86
CA ASP A 238 1.10 1.06 -0.77
C ASP A 238 2.16 1.10 0.34
N TYR A 239 3.46 1.21 0.01
CA TYR A 239 4.55 1.28 0.98
C TYR A 239 4.41 2.45 1.96
N ILE A 240 4.03 3.62 1.46
CA ILE A 240 3.77 4.80 2.31
C ILE A 240 2.30 4.93 2.74
N GLY A 241 1.45 3.95 2.36
CA GLY A 241 0.04 3.91 2.71
C GLY A 241 -0.81 5.00 2.06
N TYR A 242 -0.43 5.47 0.89
CA TYR A 242 -1.18 6.47 0.11
C TYR A 242 -2.33 5.84 -0.66
N SER A 243 -3.24 5.24 0.09
CA SER A 243 -4.43 4.56 -0.44
C SER A 243 -5.57 4.55 0.58
N THR A 244 -6.80 4.40 0.11
CA THR A 244 -8.01 4.37 0.93
C THR A 244 -8.47 2.94 1.13
N ILE A 245 -8.51 2.48 2.40
CA ILE A 245 -9.04 1.16 2.78
C ILE A 245 -10.48 1.00 2.25
N PHE A 246 -10.74 -0.13 1.56
CA PHE A 246 -12.01 -0.43 0.90
C PHE A 246 -12.43 0.60 -0.17
N GLY A 247 -11.49 1.46 -0.58
CA GLY A 247 -11.58 2.32 -1.75
C GLY A 247 -10.65 1.80 -2.85
N ASP A 248 -9.70 2.64 -3.28
CA ASP A 248 -8.69 2.29 -4.29
C ASP A 248 -7.82 1.09 -3.90
N LEU A 249 -7.58 0.85 -2.60
CA LEU A 249 -6.86 -0.33 -2.13
C LEU A 249 -7.60 -1.66 -2.40
N ALA A 250 -8.92 -1.64 -2.62
CA ALA A 250 -9.70 -2.86 -2.85
C ALA A 250 -9.62 -3.35 -4.31
N GLY A 251 -9.89 -4.64 -4.50
CA GLY A 251 -9.94 -5.30 -5.80
C GLY A 251 -10.16 -6.81 -5.64
N THR A 252 -10.28 -7.51 -6.76
CA THR A 252 -10.35 -8.98 -6.75
C THR A 252 -8.98 -9.60 -7.02
N PHE A 253 -8.15 -8.91 -7.77
CA PHE A 253 -6.77 -9.24 -8.08
C PHE A 253 -5.99 -7.97 -8.44
N SER A 254 -4.67 -8.00 -8.34
CA SER A 254 -3.81 -6.86 -8.63
C SER A 254 -2.58 -7.27 -9.42
N PRO A 255 -2.52 -6.94 -10.73
CA PRO A 255 -1.35 -7.24 -11.55
C PRO A 255 -0.12 -6.42 -11.17
N ILE A 256 -0.31 -5.18 -10.66
CA ILE A 256 0.78 -4.20 -10.52
C ILE A 256 1.13 -3.85 -9.07
N LYS A 257 0.47 -4.45 -8.07
CA LYS A 257 0.64 -4.10 -6.65
C LYS A 257 2.11 -4.10 -6.19
N ASN A 258 2.91 -5.04 -6.68
CA ASN A 258 4.29 -5.22 -6.24
C ASN A 258 5.32 -4.58 -7.18
N PHE A 259 4.90 -3.74 -8.12
CA PHE A 259 5.78 -2.90 -8.91
C PHE A 259 5.86 -1.48 -8.33
N THR A 260 7.07 -0.93 -8.32
CA THR A 260 7.29 0.49 -7.98
C THR A 260 6.86 1.41 -9.13
N VAL A 261 6.76 2.72 -8.85
CA VAL A 261 6.43 3.71 -9.88
C VAL A 261 7.45 3.70 -11.01
N GLN A 262 8.77 3.62 -10.71
CA GLN A 262 9.81 3.60 -11.75
C GLN A 262 9.72 2.34 -12.62
N GLU A 263 9.42 1.19 -12.03
CA GLU A 263 9.20 -0.06 -12.75
C GLU A 263 7.98 0.03 -13.67
N LEU A 264 6.88 0.62 -13.20
CA LEU A 264 5.68 0.84 -14.01
C LEU A 264 5.92 1.80 -15.17
N LEU A 265 6.69 2.87 -14.99
CA LEU A 265 7.07 3.76 -16.09
C LEU A 265 7.84 2.98 -17.17
N ALA A 266 8.78 2.12 -16.77
CA ALA A 266 9.53 1.28 -17.71
C ALA A 266 8.65 0.24 -18.42
N ILE A 267 7.70 -0.38 -17.70
CA ILE A 267 6.68 -1.27 -18.29
C ILE A 267 5.79 -0.50 -19.29
N GLY A 268 5.38 0.71 -18.96
CA GLY A 268 4.57 1.56 -19.83
C GLY A 268 5.29 1.92 -21.14
N ASP A 269 6.59 2.22 -21.07
CA ASP A 269 7.44 2.45 -22.24
C ASP A 269 7.63 1.17 -23.07
N GLU A 270 7.83 0.01 -22.44
CA GLU A 270 7.93 -1.30 -23.12
C GLU A 270 6.61 -1.70 -23.81
N LEU A 271 5.46 -1.34 -23.24
CA LEU A 271 4.14 -1.51 -23.85
C LEU A 271 3.92 -0.59 -25.06
N GLY A 272 4.81 0.38 -25.31
CA GLY A 272 4.68 1.36 -26.39
C GLY A 272 3.52 2.34 -26.18
N LEU A 273 3.08 2.53 -24.95
CA LEU A 273 2.00 3.46 -24.64
C LEU A 273 2.43 4.92 -24.86
N PRO A 274 1.52 5.79 -25.29
CA PRO A 274 1.81 7.21 -25.45
C PRO A 274 2.39 7.84 -24.17
N LYS A 275 3.52 8.53 -24.29
CA LYS A 275 4.21 9.18 -23.16
C LYS A 275 3.30 10.12 -22.36
N LYS A 276 2.34 10.77 -23.02
CA LYS A 276 1.36 11.65 -22.37
C LYS A 276 0.52 10.94 -21.32
N TRP A 277 0.39 9.61 -21.35
CA TRP A 277 -0.34 8.81 -20.37
C TRP A 277 0.59 8.17 -19.34
N VAL A 278 1.77 7.68 -19.78
CA VAL A 278 2.73 6.99 -18.92
C VAL A 278 3.49 7.98 -18.03
N HIS A 279 3.99 9.07 -18.63
CA HIS A 279 4.82 10.07 -17.93
C HIS A 279 4.04 11.33 -17.51
N LYS A 280 2.72 11.22 -17.36
CA LYS A 280 1.90 12.28 -16.81
C LYS A 280 2.25 12.48 -15.33
N THR A 281 2.45 13.74 -14.92
CA THR A 281 2.64 14.03 -13.49
C THR A 281 1.44 13.53 -12.70
N PRO A 282 1.66 12.72 -11.64
CA PRO A 282 0.58 12.23 -10.78
C PRO A 282 -0.18 13.42 -10.16
N ASP A 283 -1.49 13.43 -10.34
CA ASP A 283 -2.39 14.44 -9.83
C ASP A 283 -3.73 13.75 -9.51
N ASP A 284 -4.31 14.01 -8.34
CA ASP A 284 -5.60 13.44 -7.94
C ASP A 284 -6.80 14.04 -8.71
N GLY A 285 -6.54 14.94 -9.66
CA GLY A 285 -7.53 15.54 -10.52
C GLY A 285 -8.49 16.51 -9.83
N LEU A 286 -8.20 16.91 -8.60
CA LEU A 286 -9.00 17.89 -7.87
C LEU A 286 -8.54 19.32 -8.22
N PRO A 287 -9.46 20.30 -8.29
CA PRO A 287 -9.08 21.71 -8.43
C PRO A 287 -8.16 22.11 -7.26
N HIS A 288 -6.98 22.66 -7.56
CA HIS A 288 -5.93 23.02 -6.59
C HIS A 288 -5.19 21.84 -5.93
N SER A 289 -5.24 20.67 -6.52
CA SER A 289 -4.43 19.55 -6.08
C SER A 289 -2.94 19.85 -6.26
N MET A 290 -2.16 19.57 -5.21
CA MET A 290 -0.70 19.54 -5.31
C MET A 290 -0.28 18.18 -5.88
N PRO A 291 0.78 18.11 -6.70
CA PRO A 291 1.40 16.84 -7.08
C PRO A 291 1.73 15.98 -5.85
N ASP A 292 1.62 14.66 -5.97
CA ASP A 292 1.83 13.75 -4.85
C ASP A 292 3.21 13.91 -4.21
N GLU A 293 4.26 14.07 -5.00
CA GLU A 293 5.63 14.29 -4.53
C GLU A 293 5.78 15.59 -3.70
N GLU A 294 5.02 16.63 -4.03
CA GLU A 294 4.98 17.86 -3.24
C GLU A 294 4.26 17.64 -1.89
N LYS A 295 3.21 16.82 -1.86
CA LYS A 295 2.51 16.45 -0.62
C LYS A 295 3.40 15.64 0.32
N PHE A 296 4.20 14.73 -0.22
CA PHE A 296 5.09 13.88 0.57
C PHE A 296 6.37 14.62 0.99
N GLY A 297 6.85 15.52 0.14
CA GLY A 297 8.13 16.21 0.29
C GLY A 297 9.35 15.38 -0.14
N PHE A 298 9.14 14.32 -0.94
CA PHE A 298 10.17 13.53 -1.60
C PHE A 298 9.62 12.94 -2.90
N SER A 299 10.54 12.50 -3.80
CA SER A 299 10.17 11.95 -5.09
C SER A 299 9.89 10.44 -5.00
N TYR A 300 9.04 9.94 -5.91
CA TYR A 300 8.87 8.50 -6.09
C TYR A 300 10.19 7.79 -6.42
N LYS A 301 11.08 8.46 -7.17
CA LYS A 301 12.40 7.89 -7.44
C LYS A 301 13.20 7.63 -6.15
N THR A 302 13.20 8.57 -5.23
CA THR A 302 13.88 8.44 -3.93
C THR A 302 13.28 7.31 -3.11
N LEU A 303 11.96 7.19 -3.09
CA LEU A 303 11.25 6.11 -2.42
C LEU A 303 11.55 4.75 -3.05
N ASP A 304 11.52 4.65 -4.38
CA ASP A 304 11.74 3.41 -5.11
C ASP A 304 13.19 2.92 -4.99
N ASP A 305 14.17 3.84 -5.00
CA ASP A 305 15.57 3.51 -4.76
C ASP A 305 15.79 2.96 -3.34
N TRP A 306 15.08 3.52 -2.34
CA TRP A 306 15.04 2.94 -1.01
C TRP A 306 14.40 1.53 -1.04
N ILE A 307 13.19 1.39 -1.56
CA ILE A 307 12.43 0.13 -1.56
C ILE A 307 13.22 -1.01 -2.24
N ARG A 308 13.87 -0.74 -3.38
CA ARG A 308 14.50 -1.80 -4.20
C ARG A 308 15.97 -1.99 -3.96
N LYS A 309 16.68 -0.94 -3.58
CA LYS A 309 18.14 -0.95 -3.51
C LYS A 309 18.66 -0.71 -2.10
N GLY A 310 17.78 -0.40 -1.13
CA GLY A 310 18.20 0.01 0.21
C GLY A 310 19.01 1.32 0.21
N GLU A 311 18.91 2.15 -0.85
CA GLU A 311 19.58 3.44 -0.92
C GLU A 311 18.95 4.41 0.07
N VAL A 312 19.59 4.60 1.23
CA VAL A 312 19.09 5.48 2.30
C VAL A 312 19.16 6.94 1.86
N PRO A 313 18.04 7.68 1.77
CA PRO A 313 18.06 9.10 1.46
C PRO A 313 18.59 9.93 2.64
N ASP A 314 18.55 11.28 2.52
CA ASP A 314 18.89 12.13 3.67
C ASP A 314 18.00 11.83 4.89
N ALA A 315 18.51 12.14 6.10
CA ALA A 315 17.87 11.75 7.36
C ALA A 315 16.43 12.29 7.53
N GLU A 316 16.14 13.50 7.00
CA GLU A 316 14.78 14.08 7.07
C GLU A 316 13.81 13.31 6.18
N THR A 317 14.21 13.06 4.94
CA THR A 317 13.42 12.29 3.96
C THR A 317 13.20 10.87 4.45
N PHE A 318 14.26 10.19 4.95
CA PHE A 318 14.16 8.86 5.50
C PHE A 318 13.17 8.78 6.66
N SER A 319 13.27 9.71 7.62
CA SER A 319 12.34 9.77 8.74
C SER A 319 10.87 9.95 8.30
N LYS A 320 10.62 10.74 7.25
CA LYS A 320 9.26 10.91 6.70
C LYS A 320 8.75 9.61 6.07
N ILE A 321 9.57 8.94 5.24
CA ILE A 321 9.22 7.66 4.61
C ILE A 321 8.89 6.62 5.68
N GLN A 322 9.76 6.43 6.67
CA GLN A 322 9.56 5.48 7.75
C GLN A 322 8.28 5.78 8.54
N LYS A 323 8.04 7.04 8.91
CA LYS A 323 6.83 7.44 9.62
C LYS A 323 5.56 7.12 8.82
N MET A 324 5.56 7.40 7.52
CA MET A 324 4.40 7.09 6.67
C MET A 324 4.21 5.58 6.54
N HIS A 325 5.30 4.82 6.32
CA HIS A 325 5.29 3.37 6.22
C HIS A 325 4.69 2.74 7.47
N PHE A 326 5.31 2.94 8.63
CA PHE A 326 4.85 2.31 9.89
C PHE A 326 3.44 2.72 10.31
N SER A 327 3.06 3.99 10.07
CA SER A 327 1.70 4.45 10.39
C SER A 327 0.62 3.79 9.53
N ASN A 328 0.99 3.15 8.42
CA ASN A 328 0.06 2.62 7.43
C ASN A 328 0.18 1.10 7.18
N LEU A 329 1.13 0.41 7.81
CA LEU A 329 1.31 -1.05 7.69
C LEU A 329 0.01 -1.85 7.88
N PHE A 330 -0.85 -1.39 8.78
CA PHE A 330 -2.13 -2.05 9.05
C PHE A 330 -3.05 -2.16 7.83
N LYS A 331 -2.88 -1.28 6.82
CA LYS A 331 -3.72 -1.28 5.61
C LYS A 331 -3.50 -2.54 4.78
N ASP A 332 -2.26 -2.97 4.60
CA ASP A 332 -1.92 -4.19 3.86
C ASP A 332 -2.43 -5.46 4.55
N ARG A 333 -2.53 -5.43 5.88
CA ARG A 333 -3.07 -6.55 6.66
C ARG A 333 -4.59 -6.67 6.54
N ILE A 334 -5.30 -5.54 6.39
CA ILE A 334 -6.76 -5.51 6.29
C ILE A 334 -7.23 -5.93 4.89
N VAL A 335 -6.52 -5.50 3.84
CA VAL A 335 -6.93 -5.74 2.46
C VAL A 335 -5.86 -6.58 1.74
N ARG A 336 -6.01 -7.90 1.80
CA ARG A 336 -5.14 -8.83 1.06
C ARG A 336 -5.79 -9.18 -0.28
N ILE A 337 -5.12 -8.85 -1.37
CA ILE A 337 -5.57 -9.11 -2.75
C ILE A 337 -4.55 -10.00 -3.43
N PRO A 338 -4.97 -11.11 -4.11
CA PRO A 338 -4.07 -11.88 -4.97
C PRO A 338 -3.35 -10.96 -5.97
N SER A 339 -2.03 -10.94 -5.94
CA SER A 339 -1.21 -10.04 -6.74
C SER A 339 -0.04 -10.77 -7.38
N TYR A 340 0.39 -10.28 -8.53
CA TYR A 340 1.63 -10.72 -9.13
C TYR A 340 2.80 -10.25 -8.26
N ASP A 341 3.75 -11.15 -8.03
CA ASP A 341 4.97 -10.87 -7.28
C ASP A 341 6.21 -11.09 -8.16
N PRO A 342 6.94 -10.02 -8.52
CA PRO A 342 8.15 -10.12 -9.35
C PRO A 342 9.35 -10.72 -8.60
N GLN A 343 9.20 -11.03 -7.30
CA GLN A 343 10.25 -11.60 -6.43
C GLN A 343 11.46 -10.66 -6.28
N PHE A 344 11.23 -9.36 -6.33
CA PHE A 344 12.25 -8.38 -5.99
C PHE A 344 12.24 -8.05 -4.50
N PRO A 345 13.39 -7.64 -3.94
CA PRO A 345 13.48 -7.26 -2.54
C PRO A 345 12.60 -6.03 -2.23
N ILE A 346 12.12 -5.99 -0.99
CA ILE A 346 11.44 -4.84 -0.39
C ILE A 346 12.19 -4.53 0.91
N HIS A 347 12.81 -3.35 0.99
CA HIS A 347 13.55 -2.85 2.15
C HIS A 347 12.70 -2.01 3.07
#